data_5dba3c7463ac5c18bdf62d8ac9b44dd1
#
_entry.id   5dba3c7463ac5c18bdf62d8ac9b44dd1
#
_cell.length_a   1.000
_cell.length_b   1.000
_cell.length_c   1.000
_cell.angle_alpha   90.00
_cell.angle_beta   90.00
_cell.angle_gamma   90.00
#
_symmetry.space_group_name_H-M   'P 1'
#
loop_
_entity.id
_entity.type
_entity.pdbx_description
1 polymer ?
#
loop_
_entity_poly.entity_id
_entity_poly.type
_entity_poly.pdbx_seq_one_letter_code
_entity_poly.pdbx_strand_id
1 'polypeptide(L)'
;MALSNLSLLDLTTTNTTASTITSGTVSPTANALVICGSAYRGGTQRTAQTPSTTATGMGTITLIINEAGDNSGGTKVGAGSWYSQATASPSSGTFTATWGGTSNQQMIWVMQCTGHDTSSPIGSSNSTALGGSGGTDIATTITTPATDSMIVATAIVASTASGLSATDG
;
A
#
# COMPACT_ATOMS: atom_id res chain seq x y z
N MET A 1 -2.45 -22.08 8.81
CA MET A 1 -0.98 -21.87 8.93
C MET A 1 -0.82 -20.48 9.53
N ALA A 2 -0.11 -20.32 10.63
CA ALA A 2 0.02 -19.02 11.29
C ALA A 2 0.98 -18.12 10.51
N LEU A 3 0.60 -16.87 10.25
CA LEU A 3 1.48 -15.86 9.71
C LEU A 3 2.67 -15.67 10.66
N SER A 4 3.87 -15.63 10.10
CA SER A 4 5.10 -15.42 10.84
C SER A 4 6.01 -14.40 10.16
N ASN A 5 6.88 -13.78 10.96
CA ASN A 5 7.90 -12.86 10.47
C ASN A 5 7.37 -11.73 9.57
N LEU A 6 6.37 -11.00 10.07
CA LEU A 6 6.02 -9.72 9.45
C LEU A 6 7.18 -8.73 9.62
N SER A 7 7.63 -8.13 8.54
CA SER A 7 8.65 -7.09 8.57
C SER A 7 8.39 -5.98 7.58
N LEU A 8 8.60 -4.74 8.01
CA LEU A 8 8.71 -3.60 7.12
C LEU A 8 10.11 -3.65 6.49
N LEU A 9 10.17 -3.67 5.17
CA LEU A 9 11.42 -3.68 4.41
C LEU A 9 11.87 -2.27 4.07
N ASP A 10 10.94 -1.39 3.74
CA ASP A 10 11.21 0.02 3.44
C ASP A 10 9.99 0.91 3.64
N LEU A 11 10.26 2.16 3.98
CA LEU A 11 9.29 3.27 3.98
C LEU A 11 10.01 4.52 3.46
N THR A 12 9.68 4.92 2.24
CA THR A 12 10.21 6.13 1.61
C THR A 12 9.12 7.16 1.45
N THR A 13 9.42 8.41 1.80
CA THR A 13 8.54 9.56 1.63
C THR A 13 9.26 10.68 0.89
N THR A 14 8.53 11.49 0.13
CA THR A 14 9.07 12.68 -0.53
C THR A 14 8.05 13.82 -0.54
N ASN A 15 8.56 15.04 -0.43
CA ASN A 15 7.79 16.29 -0.58
C ASN A 15 8.12 16.99 -1.91
N THR A 16 8.81 16.32 -2.82
CA THR A 16 9.13 16.87 -4.14
C THR A 16 8.02 16.57 -5.14
N THR A 17 7.77 17.51 -6.04
CA THR A 17 6.81 17.30 -7.13
C THR A 17 7.35 16.28 -8.12
N ALA A 18 6.72 15.12 -8.17
CA ALA A 18 7.10 14.02 -9.07
C ALA A 18 5.89 13.16 -9.46
N SER A 19 6.03 12.41 -10.53
CA SER A 19 5.03 11.41 -10.96
C SER A 19 5.33 9.99 -10.46
N THR A 20 6.48 9.81 -9.83
CA THR A 20 6.93 8.51 -9.34
C THR A 20 7.57 8.64 -7.96
N ILE A 21 7.52 7.58 -7.20
CA ILE A 21 8.31 7.38 -5.99
C ILE A 21 8.91 5.98 -5.99
N THR A 22 10.17 5.88 -5.61
CA THR A 22 10.90 4.61 -5.56
C THR A 22 11.33 4.32 -4.13
N SER A 23 11.14 3.09 -3.69
CA SER A 23 11.61 2.60 -2.39
C SER A 23 13.14 2.58 -2.33
N GLY A 24 13.70 2.51 -1.14
CA GLY A 24 15.05 2.00 -0.94
C GLY A 24 15.21 0.57 -1.50
N THR A 25 16.44 0.09 -1.50
CA THR A 25 16.70 -1.31 -1.88
C THR A 25 16.18 -2.25 -0.81
N VAL A 26 15.28 -3.14 -1.18
CA VAL A 26 14.73 -4.18 -0.31
C VAL A 26 15.26 -5.55 -0.69
N SER A 27 15.32 -6.46 0.27
CA SER A 27 15.78 -7.83 0.09
C SER A 27 14.69 -8.79 0.54
N PRO A 28 13.76 -9.18 -0.35
CA PRO A 28 12.69 -10.11 0.01
C PRO A 28 13.24 -11.46 0.44
N THR A 29 12.61 -12.04 1.45
CA THR A 29 12.90 -13.41 1.88
C THR A 29 12.33 -14.41 0.87
N ALA A 30 13.01 -15.53 0.69
CA ALA A 30 12.52 -16.63 -0.15
C ALA A 30 11.10 -17.05 0.25
N ASN A 31 10.24 -17.20 -0.75
CA ASN A 31 8.83 -17.59 -0.61
C ASN A 31 7.98 -16.67 0.27
N ALA A 32 8.41 -15.43 0.51
CA ALA A 32 7.61 -14.46 1.26
C ALA A 32 6.49 -13.87 0.39
N LEU A 33 5.38 -13.51 1.02
CA LEU A 33 4.42 -12.58 0.44
C LEU A 33 4.97 -11.17 0.66
N VAL A 34 5.18 -10.44 -0.43
CA VAL A 34 5.61 -9.05 -0.42
C VAL A 34 4.40 -8.17 -0.73
N ILE A 35 4.14 -7.21 0.13
CA ILE A 35 3.08 -6.22 -0.03
C ILE A 35 3.72 -4.85 -0.21
N CYS A 36 3.37 -4.18 -1.29
CA CYS A 36 3.80 -2.83 -1.59
C CYS A 36 2.58 -1.92 -1.56
N GLY A 37 2.68 -0.83 -0.84
CA GLY A 37 1.66 0.21 -0.86
C GLY A 37 2.26 1.55 -1.20
N SER A 38 1.49 2.40 -1.84
CA SER A 38 1.90 3.75 -2.15
C SER A 38 0.75 4.73 -1.98
N ALA A 39 1.12 5.97 -1.72
CA ALA A 39 0.18 7.04 -1.47
C ALA A 39 0.70 8.36 -2.00
N TYR A 40 -0.23 9.24 -2.38
CA TYR A 40 0.12 10.57 -2.82
C TYR A 40 -0.87 11.63 -2.31
N ARG A 41 -0.38 12.87 -2.30
CA ARG A 41 -1.17 14.08 -2.17
C ARG A 41 -0.78 15.05 -3.29
N GLY A 42 -1.76 15.56 -4.02
CA GLY A 42 -1.51 16.46 -5.15
C GLY A 42 -2.74 17.26 -5.56
N GLY A 43 -2.61 18.07 -6.62
CA GLY A 43 -3.70 18.93 -7.13
C GLY A 43 -4.68 18.23 -8.09
N THR A 44 -4.44 17.01 -8.53
CA THR A 44 -5.29 16.28 -9.48
C THR A 44 -5.54 14.86 -8.98
N GLN A 45 -6.80 14.46 -8.93
CA GLN A 45 -7.17 13.10 -8.54
C GLN A 45 -6.58 12.07 -9.51
N ARG A 46 -5.99 11.01 -8.97
CA ARG A 46 -5.31 9.97 -9.74
C ARG A 46 -5.36 8.65 -9.03
N THR A 47 -5.48 7.61 -9.82
CA THR A 47 -5.26 6.24 -9.35
C THR A 47 -3.80 5.86 -9.52
N ALA A 48 -3.24 5.13 -8.57
CA ALA A 48 -1.91 4.58 -8.69
C ALA A 48 -1.86 3.53 -9.82
N GLN A 49 -0.78 3.54 -10.57
CA GLN A 49 -0.46 2.48 -11.52
C GLN A 49 0.15 1.28 -10.78
N THR A 50 0.04 0.10 -11.35
CA THR A 50 0.75 -1.08 -10.83
C THR A 50 2.24 -0.76 -10.69
N PRO A 51 2.84 -0.95 -9.51
CA PRO A 51 4.25 -0.69 -9.31
C PRO A 51 5.12 -1.58 -10.21
N SER A 52 6.28 -1.06 -10.60
CA SER A 52 7.36 -1.86 -11.16
C SER A 52 8.35 -2.26 -10.08
N THR A 53 9.12 -3.30 -10.32
CA THR A 53 10.22 -3.70 -9.43
C THR A 53 11.46 -4.09 -10.22
N THR A 54 12.62 -3.78 -9.64
CA THR A 54 13.92 -4.26 -10.14
C THR A 54 14.37 -5.55 -9.44
N ALA A 55 13.68 -5.96 -8.36
CA ALA A 55 13.93 -7.24 -7.71
C ALA A 55 13.52 -8.37 -8.67
N THR A 56 14.42 -9.31 -8.93
CA THR A 56 14.11 -10.51 -9.72
C THR A 56 13.58 -11.63 -8.82
N GLY A 57 12.96 -12.64 -9.40
CA GLY A 57 12.34 -13.72 -8.63
C GLY A 57 11.09 -13.27 -7.87
N MET A 58 10.44 -12.21 -8.33
CA MET A 58 9.12 -11.81 -7.87
C MET A 58 8.07 -12.36 -8.84
N GLY A 59 6.96 -12.81 -8.31
CA GLY A 59 5.78 -13.16 -9.11
C GLY A 59 5.09 -11.91 -9.67
N THR A 60 3.96 -12.12 -10.32
CA THR A 60 3.12 -11.01 -10.83
C THR A 60 2.73 -10.08 -9.69
N ILE A 61 2.89 -8.78 -9.89
CA ILE A 61 2.38 -7.76 -8.96
C ILE A 61 0.87 -7.61 -9.21
N THR A 62 0.09 -7.98 -8.23
CA THR A 62 -1.38 -8.02 -8.30
C THR A 62 -1.98 -6.94 -7.41
N LEU A 63 -2.96 -6.22 -7.94
CA LEU A 63 -3.69 -5.20 -7.19
C LEU A 63 -4.50 -5.84 -6.05
N ILE A 64 -4.37 -5.27 -4.86
CA ILE A 64 -5.27 -5.55 -3.73
C ILE A 64 -6.40 -4.52 -3.75
N ILE A 65 -6.03 -3.25 -3.68
CA ILE A 65 -7.00 -2.14 -3.62
C ILE A 65 -6.36 -0.85 -4.11
N ASN A 66 -7.16 0.02 -4.69
CA ASN A 66 -6.72 1.32 -5.16
C ASN A 66 -7.87 2.32 -4.99
N GLU A 67 -7.63 3.40 -4.27
CA GLU A 67 -8.64 4.39 -3.96
C GLU A 67 -8.09 5.81 -4.12
N ALA A 68 -8.96 6.73 -4.53
CA ALA A 68 -8.63 8.14 -4.65
C ALA A 68 -9.76 9.00 -4.10
N GLY A 69 -9.40 9.96 -3.30
CA GLY A 69 -10.32 10.89 -2.66
C GLY A 69 -10.08 12.35 -3.08
N ASP A 70 -11.10 13.15 -2.90
CA ASP A 70 -11.10 14.57 -3.21
C ASP A 70 -11.57 15.36 -1.99
N ASN A 71 -10.87 16.42 -1.61
CA ASN A 71 -11.44 17.40 -0.69
C ASN A 71 -11.90 18.65 -1.47
N SER A 72 -12.88 19.35 -0.93
CA SER A 72 -13.45 20.56 -1.56
C SER A 72 -12.44 21.71 -1.73
N GLY A 73 -11.26 21.62 -1.14
CA GLY A 73 -10.17 22.59 -1.29
C GLY A 73 -9.23 22.34 -2.47
N GLY A 74 -9.57 21.42 -3.37
CA GLY A 74 -8.77 21.11 -4.54
C GLY A 74 -7.57 20.18 -4.30
N THR A 75 -7.28 19.80 -3.05
CA THR A 75 -6.24 18.82 -2.75
C THR A 75 -6.80 17.40 -2.93
N LYS A 76 -6.13 16.62 -3.75
CA LYS A 76 -6.46 15.23 -4.02
C LYS A 76 -5.50 14.31 -3.30
N VAL A 77 -6.00 13.16 -2.87
CA VAL A 77 -5.21 12.09 -2.28
C VAL A 77 -5.54 10.77 -2.94
N GLY A 78 -4.62 9.86 -2.96
CA GLY A 78 -4.87 8.50 -3.43
C GLY A 78 -3.90 7.52 -2.81
N ALA A 79 -4.35 6.28 -2.71
CA ALA A 79 -3.58 5.16 -2.21
C ALA A 79 -3.83 3.92 -3.04
N GLY A 80 -2.81 3.09 -3.14
CA GLY A 80 -2.95 1.76 -3.71
C GLY A 80 -2.10 0.76 -2.94
N SER A 81 -2.53 -0.48 -2.94
CA SER A 81 -1.80 -1.60 -2.37
C SER A 81 -1.80 -2.78 -3.34
N TRP A 82 -0.68 -3.43 -3.44
CA TRP A 82 -0.43 -4.57 -4.32
C TRP A 82 0.33 -5.63 -3.57
N TYR A 83 0.26 -6.85 -4.05
CA TYR A 83 1.07 -7.94 -3.55
C TYR A 83 1.79 -8.67 -4.68
N SER A 84 2.86 -9.33 -4.31
CA SER A 84 3.59 -10.28 -5.15
C SER A 84 4.20 -11.35 -4.28
N GLN A 85 4.33 -12.55 -4.80
CA GLN A 85 4.97 -13.65 -4.09
C GLN A 85 6.42 -13.80 -4.55
N ALA A 86 7.34 -13.75 -3.61
CA ALA A 86 8.74 -14.04 -3.90
C ALA A 86 8.94 -15.53 -4.19
N THR A 87 9.78 -15.85 -5.14
CA THR A 87 10.19 -17.23 -5.43
C THR A 87 11.17 -17.75 -4.36
N ALA A 88 11.69 -18.96 -4.54
CA ALA A 88 12.70 -19.52 -3.65
C ALA A 88 14.06 -18.77 -3.68
N SER A 89 14.30 -17.92 -4.67
CA SER A 89 15.57 -17.22 -4.85
C SER A 89 15.33 -15.79 -5.37
N PRO A 90 14.68 -14.90 -4.59
CA PRO A 90 14.51 -13.52 -4.98
C PRO A 90 15.84 -12.76 -4.86
N SER A 91 16.04 -11.74 -5.71
CA SER A 91 17.14 -10.78 -5.55
C SER A 91 16.69 -9.54 -4.82
N SER A 92 17.66 -8.78 -4.30
CA SER A 92 17.40 -7.42 -3.84
C SER A 92 17.05 -6.50 -5.01
N GLY A 93 16.23 -5.49 -4.74
CA GLY A 93 15.83 -4.50 -5.73
C GLY A 93 14.95 -3.41 -5.12
N THR A 94 14.39 -2.56 -5.97
CA THR A 94 13.51 -1.47 -5.57
C THR A 94 12.10 -1.68 -6.11
N PHE A 95 11.12 -1.02 -5.49
CA PHE A 95 9.75 -0.90 -6.01
C PHE A 95 9.50 0.56 -6.38
N THR A 96 8.90 0.81 -7.52
CA THR A 96 8.57 2.14 -8.00
C THR A 96 7.08 2.25 -8.26
N ALA A 97 6.41 3.14 -7.53
CA ALA A 97 5.02 3.51 -7.80
C ALA A 97 4.97 4.69 -8.77
N THR A 98 4.02 4.64 -9.69
CA THR A 98 3.79 5.67 -10.71
C THR A 98 2.37 6.20 -10.59
N TRP A 99 2.21 7.52 -10.74
CA TRP A 99 0.92 8.21 -10.76
C TRP A 99 0.63 8.75 -12.16
N GLY A 100 -0.63 8.89 -12.51
CA GLY A 100 -1.03 9.45 -13.81
C GLY A 100 -0.62 10.92 -14.05
N GLY A 101 0.22 11.49 -13.21
CA GLY A 101 0.83 12.81 -13.30
C GLY A 101 1.52 13.19 -11.98
N THR A 102 1.96 14.44 -11.85
CA THR A 102 2.78 14.88 -10.70
C THR A 102 1.99 15.04 -9.41
N SER A 103 2.58 14.67 -8.30
CA SER A 103 2.10 14.80 -6.92
C SER A 103 3.11 15.58 -6.10
N ASN A 104 2.65 16.34 -5.12
CA ASN A 104 3.53 17.19 -4.29
C ASN A 104 4.10 16.44 -3.09
N GLN A 105 3.41 15.41 -2.65
CA GLN A 105 3.83 14.55 -1.55
C GLN A 105 3.52 13.12 -1.92
N GLN A 106 4.47 12.23 -1.67
CA GLN A 106 4.33 10.82 -2.01
C GLN A 106 4.93 9.96 -0.91
N MET A 107 4.41 8.75 -0.81
CA MET A 107 4.91 7.70 0.08
C MET A 107 4.85 6.37 -0.65
N ILE A 108 5.85 5.54 -0.43
CA ILE A 108 5.86 4.12 -0.77
C ILE A 108 6.35 3.33 0.42
N TRP A 109 5.74 2.22 0.70
CA TRP A 109 6.17 1.27 1.71
C TRP A 109 6.18 -0.15 1.14
N VAL A 110 7.10 -0.96 1.60
CA VAL A 110 7.25 -2.36 1.23
C VAL A 110 7.38 -3.18 2.50
N MET A 111 6.54 -4.18 2.65
CA MET A 111 6.59 -5.13 3.75
C MET A 111 6.55 -6.56 3.23
N GLN A 112 6.91 -7.49 4.08
CA GLN A 112 6.82 -8.91 3.77
C GLN A 112 6.30 -9.71 4.96
N CYS A 113 5.70 -10.85 4.66
CA CYS A 113 5.40 -11.88 5.65
C CYS A 113 5.67 -13.28 5.09
N THR A 114 5.94 -14.21 5.99
CA THR A 114 6.07 -15.64 5.68
C THR A 114 4.98 -16.44 6.39
N GLY A 115 4.79 -17.70 6.02
CA GLY A 115 3.73 -18.54 6.60
C GLY A 115 2.32 -18.21 6.10
N HIS A 116 2.19 -17.41 5.04
CA HIS A 116 0.92 -17.10 4.41
C HIS A 116 0.37 -18.30 3.60
N ASP A 117 -0.91 -18.26 3.28
CA ASP A 117 -1.51 -19.21 2.33
C ASP A 117 -1.03 -18.83 0.92
N THR A 118 -0.27 -19.73 0.29
CA THR A 118 0.27 -19.50 -1.06
C THR A 118 -0.77 -19.58 -2.16
N SER A 119 -1.91 -20.23 -1.90
CA SER A 119 -3.00 -20.37 -2.86
C SER A 119 -3.95 -19.18 -2.85
N SER A 120 -4.15 -18.58 -1.69
CA SER A 120 -5.05 -17.44 -1.49
C SER A 120 -4.47 -16.45 -0.46
N PRO A 121 -3.37 -15.76 -0.80
CA PRO A 121 -2.63 -14.94 0.17
C PRO A 121 -3.41 -13.70 0.65
N ILE A 122 -4.35 -13.22 -0.15
CA ILE A 122 -5.20 -12.07 0.16
C ILE A 122 -6.64 -12.55 0.33
N GLY A 123 -7.17 -12.40 1.52
CA GLY A 123 -8.55 -12.83 1.83
C GLY A 123 -9.58 -11.79 1.41
N SER A 124 -9.57 -10.63 2.04
CA SER A 124 -10.52 -9.54 1.78
C SER A 124 -9.80 -8.21 1.70
N SER A 125 -10.34 -7.30 0.93
CA SER A 125 -9.89 -5.90 0.89
C SER A 125 -11.11 -4.97 0.89
N ASN A 126 -10.99 -3.83 1.54
CA ASN A 126 -12.00 -2.78 1.52
C ASN A 126 -11.34 -1.41 1.57
N SER A 127 -11.97 -0.42 0.96
CA SER A 127 -11.53 0.97 0.99
C SER A 127 -12.70 1.92 1.22
N THR A 128 -12.38 3.07 1.76
CA THR A 128 -13.33 4.18 1.88
C THR A 128 -12.61 5.46 1.53
N ALA A 129 -13.16 6.21 0.56
CA ALA A 129 -12.74 7.56 0.28
C ALA A 129 -13.80 8.53 0.78
N LEU A 130 -13.40 9.53 1.55
CA LEU A 130 -14.24 10.66 1.88
C LEU A 130 -13.93 11.80 0.91
N GLY A 131 -14.92 12.19 0.13
CA GLY A 131 -14.88 13.35 -0.73
C GLY A 131 -15.62 14.55 -0.08
N GLY A 132 -15.13 15.75 -0.33
CA GLY A 132 -15.81 16.99 0.11
C GLY A 132 -15.37 17.51 1.48
N SER A 133 -15.97 18.63 1.87
CA SER A 133 -15.71 19.29 3.16
C SER A 133 -16.57 18.67 4.24
N GLY A 134 -15.97 18.01 5.22
CA GLY A 134 -16.66 17.70 6.46
C GLY A 134 -16.63 16.27 6.97
N GLY A 135 -15.94 15.37 6.33
CA GLY A 135 -15.67 14.07 6.92
C GLY A 135 -14.56 14.19 7.98
N THR A 136 -14.87 13.95 9.22
CA THR A 136 -13.88 13.92 10.32
C THR A 136 -13.32 12.52 10.52
N ASP A 137 -14.06 11.50 10.13
CA ASP A 137 -13.71 10.10 10.36
C ASP A 137 -13.78 9.28 9.08
N ILE A 138 -12.75 8.49 8.84
CA ILE A 138 -12.75 7.45 7.81
C ILE A 138 -12.89 6.11 8.54
N ALA A 139 -13.99 5.44 8.31
CA ALA A 139 -14.21 4.12 8.85
C ALA A 139 -14.43 3.12 7.71
N THR A 140 -13.81 1.98 7.82
CA THR A 140 -14.03 0.85 6.89
C THR A 140 -14.09 -0.44 7.71
N THR A 141 -14.91 -1.37 7.28
CA THR A 141 -15.01 -2.68 7.91
C THR A 141 -14.39 -3.71 6.99
N ILE A 142 -13.54 -4.55 7.54
CA ILE A 142 -12.97 -5.69 6.84
C ILE A 142 -13.27 -6.95 7.65
N THR A 143 -13.69 -8.01 6.98
CA THR A 143 -13.91 -9.30 7.60
C THR A 143 -12.73 -10.21 7.29
N THR A 144 -12.04 -10.67 8.31
CA THR A 144 -10.95 -11.63 8.15
C THR A 144 -11.51 -13.03 7.92
N PRO A 145 -11.01 -13.77 6.91
CA PRO A 145 -11.55 -15.09 6.56
C PRO A 145 -11.12 -16.19 7.53
N ALA A 146 -10.09 -15.96 8.36
CA ALA A 146 -9.55 -16.93 9.28
C ALA A 146 -9.00 -16.27 10.55
N THR A 147 -8.89 -17.04 11.63
CA THR A 147 -8.39 -16.57 12.94
C THR A 147 -6.92 -16.11 12.90
N ASP A 148 -6.12 -16.60 11.97
CA ASP A 148 -4.71 -16.27 11.81
C ASP A 148 -4.47 -15.24 10.69
N SER A 149 -5.46 -14.41 10.40
CA SER A 149 -5.37 -13.35 9.37
C SER A 149 -4.70 -12.10 9.95
N MET A 150 -3.94 -11.41 9.09
CA MET A 150 -3.37 -10.09 9.38
C MET A 150 -4.12 -9.01 8.61
N ILE A 151 -4.37 -7.90 9.25
CA ILE A 151 -4.93 -6.71 8.61
C ILE A 151 -3.80 -5.72 8.35
N VAL A 152 -3.67 -5.29 7.09
CA VAL A 152 -2.78 -4.19 6.70
C VAL A 152 -3.65 -3.01 6.31
N ALA A 153 -3.51 -1.90 7.00
CA ALA A 153 -4.26 -0.67 6.75
C ALA A 153 -3.33 0.48 6.36
N THR A 154 -3.75 1.25 5.37
CA THR A 154 -3.10 2.51 4.98
C THR A 154 -4.15 3.60 4.96
N ALA A 155 -3.91 4.68 5.71
CA ALA A 155 -4.76 5.87 5.70
C ALA A 155 -3.99 7.08 5.17
N ILE A 156 -4.66 7.88 4.35
CA ILE A 156 -4.11 9.11 3.78
C ILE A 156 -5.12 10.21 3.96
N VAL A 157 -4.63 11.34 4.42
CA VAL A 157 -5.44 12.53 4.65
C VAL A 157 -4.86 13.73 3.89
N ALA A 158 -5.73 14.58 3.39
CA ALA A 158 -5.35 15.80 2.68
C ALA A 158 -4.92 16.94 3.61
N SER A 159 -5.18 16.81 4.91
CA SER A 159 -4.81 17.78 5.94
C SER A 159 -4.31 17.07 7.19
N THR A 160 -4.14 17.79 8.29
CA THR A 160 -3.67 17.21 9.56
C THR A 160 -4.65 16.16 10.07
N ALA A 161 -4.20 14.91 10.21
CA ALA A 161 -4.96 13.85 10.86
C ALA A 161 -4.59 13.78 12.35
N SER A 162 -5.56 13.55 13.19
CA SER A 162 -5.36 13.22 14.59
C SER A 162 -5.81 11.78 14.85
N GLY A 163 -4.85 10.88 14.94
CA GLY A 163 -5.05 9.51 15.37
C GLY A 163 -5.54 8.52 14.31
N LEU A 164 -4.89 7.37 14.29
CA LEU A 164 -5.39 6.13 13.69
C LEU A 164 -5.70 5.19 14.87
N SER A 165 -6.91 4.67 14.92
CA SER A 165 -7.27 3.61 15.88
C SER A 165 -7.82 2.41 15.12
N ALA A 166 -7.39 1.22 15.51
CA ALA A 166 -8.05 -0.02 15.13
C ALA A 166 -8.87 -0.49 16.33
N THR A 167 -10.12 -0.81 16.12
CA THR A 167 -10.96 -1.50 17.10
C THR A 167 -11.06 -2.95 16.71
N ASP A 168 -10.64 -3.81 17.60
CA ASP A 168 -10.87 -5.25 17.51
C ASP A 168 -12.34 -5.53 17.85
N GLY A 169 -13.05 -6.19 16.97
CA GLY A 169 -14.45 -6.52 17.10
C GLY A 169 -14.67 -7.89 17.74
#